data_e9b5d2cc4e89aa3ba2eeecf38d15ebcb
#
_entry.id   e9b5d2cc4e89aa3ba2eeecf38d15ebcb
#
_cell.length_a   1.000
_cell.length_b   1.000
_cell.length_c   1.000
_cell.angle_alpha   90.00
_cell.angle_beta   90.00
_cell.angle_gamma   90.00
#
_symmetry.space_group_name_H-M   'P 1'
#
loop_
_entity.id
_entity.type
_entity.pdbx_description
1 polymer ?
#
loop_
_entity_poly.entity_id
_entity_poly.type
_entity_poly.pdbx_seq_one_letter_code
_entity_poly.pdbx_strand_id
1 'polypeptide(L)'
;MVGDKCCAIGSDQRIGVQYLTVGSNQQKIFKIQDNILMGLAGLATDIQSFALEMRRKVELYRIKENVDLTPQLFINLVSSTLYEHRFAPFYLNHIVVGLDASDNYKPYVACYDSIGCITQSGEFQVAGTSSEMLYGTCESFFKPKMDASQLFEVCSQSLLSAINRDCFSGWGAVVFVLTPGKIECKRIKCRQD
;
A
#
# COMPACT_ATOMS: atom_id res chain seq x y z
N MET A 1 3.62 -6.91 -0.42
CA MET A 1 4.43 -8.14 -0.35
C MET A 1 5.82 -7.83 0.16
N VAL A 2 6.43 -8.77 0.87
CA VAL A 2 7.78 -8.66 1.43
C VAL A 2 8.72 -9.65 0.75
N GLY A 3 9.98 -9.22 0.54
CA GLY A 3 11.06 -10.06 0.01
C GLY A 3 12.29 -10.01 0.90
N ASP A 4 13.44 -10.40 0.36
CA ASP A 4 14.73 -10.29 1.07
C ASP A 4 15.22 -8.85 1.01
N LYS A 5 15.15 -8.12 2.14
CA LYS A 5 15.50 -6.69 2.26
C LYS A 5 14.80 -5.78 1.24
N CYS A 6 13.63 -6.18 0.79
CA CYS A 6 12.81 -5.39 -0.13
C CYS A 6 11.32 -5.59 0.15
N CYS A 7 10.51 -4.65 -0.31
CA CYS A 7 9.06 -4.79 -0.30
C CYS A 7 8.47 -4.18 -1.57
N ALA A 8 7.32 -4.71 -1.99
CA ALA A 8 6.57 -4.20 -3.13
C ALA A 8 5.13 -3.89 -2.74
N ILE A 9 4.59 -2.81 -3.32
CA ILE A 9 3.19 -2.45 -3.20
C ILE A 9 2.66 -2.07 -4.57
N GLY A 10 1.51 -2.64 -4.94
CA GLY A 10 0.85 -2.39 -6.21
C GLY A 10 -0.57 -1.90 -6.04
N SER A 11 -1.04 -1.09 -6.98
CA SER A 11 -2.44 -0.65 -7.05
C SER A 11 -2.88 -0.50 -8.51
N ASP A 12 -4.19 -0.59 -8.72
CA ASP A 12 -4.83 -0.12 -9.94
C ASP A 12 -4.91 1.42 -9.96
N GLN A 13 -5.37 2.00 -11.07
CA GLN A 13 -5.46 3.46 -11.25
C GLN A 13 -6.89 3.96 -11.48
N ARG A 14 -7.89 3.09 -11.42
CA ARG A 14 -9.28 3.46 -11.67
C ARG A 14 -9.84 4.35 -10.55
N ILE A 15 -10.53 5.42 -10.95
CA ILE A 15 -11.48 6.14 -10.11
C ILE A 15 -12.85 6.05 -10.76
N GLY A 16 -13.87 5.69 -10.00
CA GLY A 16 -15.22 5.53 -10.54
C GLY A 16 -16.31 5.67 -9.49
N VAL A 17 -17.54 5.81 -9.98
CA VAL A 17 -18.75 5.78 -9.18
C VAL A 17 -19.53 4.54 -9.60
N GLN A 18 -19.61 3.56 -8.74
CA GLN A 18 -20.17 2.25 -9.07
C GLN A 18 -19.48 1.65 -10.34
N TYR A 19 -20.26 1.34 -11.37
CA TYR A 19 -19.75 0.77 -12.63
C TYR A 19 -19.22 1.83 -13.60
N LEU A 20 -19.47 3.13 -13.36
CA LEU A 20 -19.02 4.21 -14.22
C LEU A 20 -17.57 4.57 -13.87
N THR A 21 -16.66 4.45 -14.83
CA THR A 21 -15.29 4.94 -14.70
C THR A 21 -15.23 6.42 -15.01
N VAL A 22 -14.78 7.22 -14.05
CA VAL A 22 -14.64 8.68 -14.16
C VAL A 22 -13.23 9.05 -14.63
N GLY A 23 -12.23 8.28 -14.22
CA GLY A 23 -10.84 8.51 -14.60
C GLY A 23 -9.94 7.31 -14.36
N SER A 24 -8.75 7.35 -14.96
CA SER A 24 -7.77 6.27 -14.93
C SER A 24 -6.38 6.72 -14.47
N ASN A 25 -6.31 7.76 -13.65
CA ASN A 25 -5.04 8.28 -13.13
C ASN A 25 -5.14 8.64 -11.64
N GLN A 26 -5.84 7.82 -10.86
CA GLN A 26 -5.95 8.03 -9.43
C GLN A 26 -4.68 7.54 -8.74
N GLN A 27 -4.01 8.45 -8.02
CA GLN A 27 -2.93 8.07 -7.14
C GLN A 27 -3.49 7.39 -5.89
N LYS A 28 -3.07 6.15 -5.64
CA LYS A 28 -3.46 5.35 -4.47
C LYS A 28 -2.27 5.00 -3.58
N ILE A 29 -1.03 5.14 -4.09
CA ILE A 29 0.20 4.87 -3.34
C ILE A 29 0.93 6.19 -3.11
N PHE A 30 1.26 6.46 -1.86
CA PHE A 30 1.90 7.69 -1.40
C PHE A 30 3.24 7.37 -0.75
N LYS A 31 4.25 8.09 -1.20
CA LYS A 31 5.54 8.11 -0.50
C LYS A 31 5.41 8.97 0.75
N ILE A 32 5.67 8.39 1.90
CA ILE A 32 5.66 9.05 3.20
C ILE A 32 7.08 9.50 3.57
N GLN A 33 8.01 8.55 3.51
CA GLN A 33 9.45 8.77 3.68
C GLN A 33 10.22 7.95 2.65
N ASP A 34 11.55 8.05 2.63
CA ASP A 34 12.38 7.30 1.68
C ASP A 34 12.32 5.77 1.87
N ASN A 35 11.89 5.35 3.05
CA ASN A 35 11.79 3.94 3.43
C ASN A 35 10.35 3.49 3.76
N ILE A 36 9.34 4.34 3.55
CA ILE A 36 7.93 4.04 3.88
C ILE A 36 7.00 4.46 2.75
N LEU A 37 6.19 3.52 2.29
CA LEU A 37 5.10 3.76 1.33
C LEU A 37 3.76 3.39 1.98
N MET A 38 2.72 4.16 1.66
CA MET A 38 1.36 3.93 2.13
C MET A 38 0.42 3.82 0.92
N GLY A 39 -0.32 2.74 0.84
CA GLY A 39 -1.39 2.51 -0.13
C GLY A 39 -2.75 2.78 0.50
N LEU A 40 -3.59 3.52 -0.21
CA LEU A 40 -4.95 3.88 0.21
C LEU A 40 -5.93 3.56 -0.91
N ALA A 41 -7.01 2.86 -0.57
CA ALA A 41 -8.11 2.57 -1.48
C ALA A 41 -9.45 2.83 -0.80
N GLY A 42 -10.41 3.39 -1.53
CA GLY A 42 -11.72 3.74 -1.00
C GLY A 42 -12.23 5.08 -1.51
N LEU A 43 -12.83 5.88 -0.64
CA LEU A 43 -13.40 7.18 -1.00
C LEU A 43 -12.28 8.19 -1.36
N ALA A 44 -12.35 8.75 -2.57
CA ALA A 44 -11.28 9.59 -3.13
C ALA A 44 -10.97 10.84 -2.29
N THR A 45 -11.99 11.46 -1.67
CA THR A 45 -11.82 12.61 -0.78
C THR A 45 -11.07 12.22 0.49
N ASP A 46 -11.40 11.06 1.06
CA ASP A 46 -10.74 10.55 2.26
C ASP A 46 -9.28 10.13 1.96
N ILE A 47 -9.01 9.58 0.78
CA ILE A 47 -7.63 9.29 0.34
C ILE A 47 -6.76 10.55 0.41
N GLN A 48 -7.25 11.67 -0.14
CA GLN A 48 -6.50 12.93 -0.15
C GLN A 48 -6.33 13.51 1.26
N SER A 49 -7.40 13.56 2.03
CA SER A 49 -7.40 14.12 3.39
C SER A 49 -6.48 13.33 4.31
N PHE A 50 -6.60 12.00 4.30
CA PHE A 50 -5.81 11.11 5.15
C PHE A 50 -4.33 11.12 4.77
N ALA A 51 -4.02 11.07 3.46
CA ALA A 51 -2.64 11.15 3.00
C ALA A 51 -1.94 12.45 3.43
N LEU A 52 -2.66 13.59 3.35
CA LEU A 52 -2.14 14.88 3.78
C LEU A 52 -1.95 14.93 5.31
N GLU A 53 -2.90 14.40 6.06
CA GLU A 53 -2.81 14.35 7.52
C GLU A 53 -1.62 13.51 7.99
N MET A 54 -1.41 12.34 7.40
CA MET A 54 -0.30 11.46 7.74
C MET A 54 1.05 12.10 7.41
N ARG A 55 1.18 12.74 6.25
CA ARG A 55 2.40 13.49 5.89
C ARG A 55 2.68 14.60 6.90
N ARG A 56 1.66 15.36 7.29
CA ARG A 56 1.80 16.43 8.29
C ARG A 56 2.26 15.90 9.64
N LYS A 57 1.67 14.80 10.13
CA LYS A 57 2.05 14.16 11.41
C LYS A 57 3.50 13.68 11.36
N VAL A 58 3.94 13.08 10.26
CA VAL A 58 5.32 12.61 10.07
C VAL A 58 6.32 13.77 10.03
N GLU A 59 6.03 14.83 9.29
CA GLU A 59 6.92 16.01 9.23
C GLU A 59 7.01 16.72 10.59
N LEU A 60 5.90 16.83 11.32
CA LEU A 60 5.91 17.39 12.67
C LEU A 60 6.75 16.53 13.63
N TYR A 61 6.65 15.20 13.53
CA TYR A 61 7.50 14.30 14.31
C TYR A 61 8.97 14.52 14.00
N ARG A 62 9.32 14.56 12.70
CA ARG A 62 10.70 14.80 12.24
C ARG A 62 11.28 16.13 12.75
N ILE A 63 10.47 17.20 12.74
CA ILE A 63 10.90 18.51 13.26
C ILE A 63 11.09 18.48 14.77
N LYS A 64 10.20 17.80 15.49
CA LYS A 64 10.22 17.71 16.95
C LYS A 64 11.38 16.87 17.49
N GLU A 65 11.53 15.67 16.93
CA GLU A 65 12.47 14.67 17.43
C GLU A 65 13.81 14.69 16.68
N ASN A 66 13.88 15.41 15.54
CA ASN A 66 15.05 15.44 14.64
C ASN A 66 15.52 14.04 14.19
N VAL A 67 14.60 13.10 14.08
CA VAL A 67 14.81 11.71 13.66
C VAL A 67 13.69 11.28 12.72
N ASP A 68 14.02 10.44 11.74
CA ASP A 68 13.03 9.83 10.87
C ASP A 68 12.25 8.72 11.58
N LEU A 69 10.97 8.56 11.24
CA LEU A 69 10.12 7.50 11.77
C LEU A 69 10.56 6.13 11.26
N THR A 70 10.61 5.15 12.15
CA THR A 70 10.74 3.75 11.73
C THR A 70 9.40 3.24 11.15
N PRO A 71 9.42 2.23 10.27
CA PRO A 71 8.18 1.65 9.74
C PRO A 71 7.21 1.19 10.83
N GLN A 72 7.71 0.60 11.91
CA GLN A 72 6.87 0.14 13.02
C GLN A 72 6.19 1.30 13.76
N LEU A 73 6.91 2.40 13.96
CA LEU A 73 6.32 3.60 14.58
C LEU A 73 5.26 4.22 13.67
N PHE A 74 5.50 4.25 12.35
CA PHE A 74 4.50 4.72 11.40
C PHE A 74 3.25 3.82 11.38
N ILE A 75 3.42 2.51 11.44
CA ILE A 75 2.30 1.55 11.55
C ILE A 75 1.45 1.87 12.78
N ASN A 76 2.06 2.11 13.93
CA ASN A 76 1.34 2.46 15.15
C ASN A 76 0.68 3.85 15.07
N LEU A 77 1.34 4.82 14.41
CA LEU A 77 0.79 6.16 14.20
C LEU A 77 -0.47 6.12 13.33
N VAL A 78 -0.48 5.32 12.26
CA VAL A 78 -1.68 5.12 11.42
C VAL A 78 -2.82 4.52 12.25
N SER A 79 -2.54 3.48 13.02
CA SER A 79 -3.54 2.84 13.88
C SER A 79 -4.16 3.81 14.88
N SER A 80 -3.35 4.59 15.60
CA SER A 80 -3.85 5.58 16.56
C SER A 80 -4.65 6.68 15.88
N THR A 81 -4.21 7.16 14.70
CA THR A 81 -4.94 8.18 13.94
C THR A 81 -6.31 7.67 13.48
N LEU A 82 -6.40 6.42 13.02
CA LEU A 82 -7.68 5.82 12.65
C LEU A 82 -8.60 5.66 13.85
N TYR A 83 -8.06 5.29 15.00
CA TYR A 83 -8.85 5.15 16.23
C TYR A 83 -9.31 6.49 16.82
N GLU A 84 -8.59 7.59 16.59
CA GLU A 84 -9.07 8.95 16.93
C GLU A 84 -10.41 9.25 16.23
N HIS A 85 -10.64 8.67 15.04
CA HIS A 85 -11.88 8.82 14.26
C HIS A 85 -12.83 7.61 14.41
N ARG A 86 -12.79 6.91 15.56
CA ARG A 86 -13.58 5.69 15.82
C ARG A 86 -15.07 5.82 15.52
N PHE A 87 -15.67 6.97 15.84
CA PHE A 87 -17.09 7.24 15.66
C PHE A 87 -17.44 8.05 14.40
N ALA A 88 -16.42 8.46 13.64
CA ALA A 88 -16.55 9.08 12.32
C ALA A 88 -15.44 8.56 11.41
N PRO A 89 -15.42 7.24 11.10
CA PRO A 89 -14.28 6.60 10.46
C PRO A 89 -14.11 7.03 9.01
N PHE A 90 -12.86 7.01 8.54
CA PHE A 90 -12.54 7.13 7.13
C PHE A 90 -13.00 5.88 6.36
N TYR A 91 -13.60 6.08 5.19
CA TYR A 91 -13.97 4.99 4.28
C TYR A 91 -12.77 4.59 3.41
N LEU A 92 -11.77 4.02 4.05
CA LEU A 92 -10.50 3.64 3.42
C LEU A 92 -10.07 2.24 3.83
N ASN A 93 -9.43 1.57 2.89
CA ASN A 93 -8.56 0.42 3.15
C ASN A 93 -7.11 0.89 3.09
N HIS A 94 -6.32 0.55 4.08
CA HIS A 94 -4.97 1.04 4.25
C HIS A 94 -3.97 -0.12 4.19
N ILE A 95 -2.88 0.06 3.45
CA ILE A 95 -1.73 -0.83 3.48
C ILE A 95 -0.48 0.03 3.67
N VAL A 96 0.36 -0.35 4.61
CA VAL A 96 1.67 0.28 4.82
C VAL A 96 2.74 -0.74 4.52
N VAL A 97 3.75 -0.33 3.77
CA VAL A 97 4.99 -1.10 3.58
C VAL A 97 6.19 -0.24 3.90
N GLY A 98 7.21 -0.83 4.47
CA GLY A 98 8.43 -0.11 4.81
C GLY A 98 9.62 -1.01 5.05
N LEU A 99 10.82 -0.42 4.98
CA LEU A 99 12.08 -1.06 5.31
C LEU A 99 12.70 -0.38 6.52
N ASP A 100 13.02 -1.13 7.55
CA ASP A 100 13.72 -0.61 8.72
C ASP A 100 15.24 -0.64 8.52
N ALA A 101 15.80 0.54 8.28
CA ALA A 101 17.24 0.70 8.09
C ALA A 101 18.05 0.36 9.37
N SER A 102 17.43 0.49 10.55
CA SER A 102 18.09 0.19 11.83
C SER A 102 18.15 -1.31 12.12
N ASP A 103 17.23 -2.10 11.53
CA ASP A 103 17.17 -3.56 11.68
C ASP A 103 17.52 -4.27 10.35
N ASN A 104 18.70 -4.01 9.82
CA ASN A 104 19.22 -4.66 8.61
C ASN A 104 18.28 -4.66 7.41
N TYR A 105 17.53 -3.55 7.23
CA TYR A 105 16.51 -3.39 6.20
C TYR A 105 15.39 -4.44 6.26
N LYS A 106 15.00 -4.79 7.47
CA LYS A 106 13.89 -5.69 7.69
C LYS A 106 12.62 -5.12 7.08
N PRO A 107 11.93 -5.89 6.22
CA PRO A 107 10.71 -5.43 5.58
C PRO A 107 9.50 -5.59 6.51
N TYR A 108 8.59 -4.62 6.42
CA TYR A 108 7.31 -4.60 7.13
C TYR A 108 6.17 -4.43 6.14
N VAL A 109 5.08 -5.14 6.38
CA VAL A 109 3.79 -4.93 5.73
C VAL A 109 2.67 -5.02 6.75
N ALA A 110 1.79 -4.04 6.73
CA ALA A 110 0.62 -4.01 7.61
C ALA A 110 -0.62 -3.57 6.82
N CYS A 111 -1.75 -4.15 7.17
CA CYS A 111 -3.08 -3.76 6.71
C CYS A 111 -3.91 -3.33 7.91
N TYR A 112 -4.93 -2.50 7.68
CA TYR A 112 -5.79 -1.98 8.73
C TYR A 112 -7.25 -2.13 8.36
N ASP A 113 -8.08 -2.27 9.38
CA ASP A 113 -9.50 -2.01 9.24
C ASP A 113 -9.79 -0.50 9.32
N SER A 114 -11.06 -0.12 9.16
CA SER A 114 -11.49 1.28 9.17
C SER A 114 -11.30 1.99 10.52
N ILE A 115 -11.07 1.26 11.59
CA ILE A 115 -10.90 1.77 12.95
C ILE A 115 -9.50 1.57 13.53
N GLY A 116 -8.56 1.11 12.70
CA GLY A 116 -7.15 1.06 13.06
C GLY A 116 -6.67 -0.26 13.67
N CYS A 117 -7.44 -1.35 13.59
CA CYS A 117 -6.94 -2.67 13.97
C CYS A 117 -5.84 -3.09 12.98
N ILE A 118 -4.66 -3.40 13.50
CA ILE A 118 -3.49 -3.75 12.70
C ILE A 118 -3.50 -5.25 12.41
N THR A 119 -3.41 -5.61 11.13
CA THR A 119 -3.06 -6.95 10.70
C THR A 119 -1.68 -6.90 10.06
N GLN A 120 -0.71 -7.50 10.74
CA GLN A 120 0.68 -7.51 10.28
C GLN A 120 1.09 -8.95 9.94
N SER A 121 1.59 -9.16 8.74
CA SER A 121 2.13 -10.46 8.33
C SER A 121 3.57 -10.30 7.84
N GLY A 122 4.33 -11.40 7.88
CA GLY A 122 5.68 -11.44 7.33
C GLY A 122 5.74 -11.73 5.84
N GLU A 123 4.60 -11.79 5.13
CA GLU A 123 4.52 -12.27 3.75
C GLU A 123 3.87 -11.23 2.84
N PHE A 124 2.56 -11.15 2.85
CA PHE A 124 1.81 -10.18 2.05
C PHE A 124 0.51 -9.74 2.73
N GLN A 125 0.02 -8.59 2.30
CA GLN A 125 -1.29 -8.07 2.67
C GLN A 125 -1.99 -7.54 1.43
N VAL A 126 -3.31 -7.68 1.41
CA VAL A 126 -4.15 -7.22 0.31
C VAL A 126 -5.36 -6.46 0.85
N ALA A 127 -5.83 -5.48 0.07
CA ALA A 127 -6.98 -4.66 0.46
C ALA A 127 -7.71 -4.13 -0.78
N GLY A 128 -8.97 -3.80 -0.64
CA GLY A 128 -9.81 -3.25 -1.71
C GLY A 128 -10.84 -4.25 -2.23
N THR A 129 -11.52 -3.87 -3.31
CA THR A 129 -12.63 -4.64 -3.90
C THR A 129 -12.21 -6.00 -4.46
N SER A 130 -10.97 -6.12 -4.95
CA SER A 130 -10.40 -7.37 -5.50
C SER A 130 -9.63 -8.19 -4.46
N SER A 131 -9.76 -7.91 -3.15
CA SER A 131 -8.96 -8.54 -2.09
C SER A 131 -9.10 -10.07 -2.06
N GLU A 132 -10.30 -10.61 -2.21
CA GLU A 132 -10.54 -12.05 -2.21
C GLU A 132 -9.80 -12.77 -3.37
N MET A 133 -9.84 -12.18 -4.57
CA MET A 133 -9.12 -12.70 -5.73
C MET A 133 -7.60 -12.55 -5.55
N LEU A 134 -7.16 -11.43 -4.96
CA LEU A 134 -5.75 -11.18 -4.66
C LEU A 134 -5.18 -12.19 -3.66
N TYR A 135 -5.92 -12.56 -2.62
CA TYR A 135 -5.46 -13.57 -1.67
C TYR A 135 -5.14 -14.89 -2.37
N GLY A 136 -6.02 -15.36 -3.25
CA GLY A 136 -5.81 -16.60 -4.00
C GLY A 136 -4.59 -16.55 -4.92
N THR A 137 -4.41 -15.46 -5.66
CA THR A 137 -3.27 -15.29 -6.57
C THR A 137 -1.95 -15.06 -5.82
N CYS A 138 -1.97 -14.26 -4.75
CA CYS A 138 -0.81 -14.04 -3.91
C CYS A 138 -0.32 -15.33 -3.25
N GLU A 139 -1.24 -16.13 -2.68
CA GLU A 139 -0.92 -17.41 -2.07
C GLU A 139 -0.27 -18.39 -3.07
N SER A 140 -0.75 -18.36 -4.32
CA SER A 140 -0.23 -19.25 -5.36
C SER A 140 1.17 -18.88 -5.86
N PHE A 141 1.49 -17.60 -5.91
CA PHE A 141 2.74 -17.10 -6.51
C PHE A 141 3.80 -16.67 -5.49
N PHE A 142 3.38 -16.34 -4.27
CA PHE A 142 4.32 -15.87 -3.25
C PHE A 142 5.31 -16.95 -2.84
N LYS A 143 6.58 -16.54 -2.72
CA LYS A 143 7.64 -17.36 -2.16
C LYS A 143 8.42 -16.53 -1.15
N PRO A 144 8.82 -17.10 -0.01
CA PRO A 144 9.62 -16.37 0.96
C PRO A 144 11.00 -16.01 0.41
N LYS A 145 11.54 -14.88 0.86
CA LYS A 145 12.89 -14.38 0.50
C LYS A 145 13.11 -14.13 -0.99
N MET A 146 12.09 -13.68 -1.72
CA MET A 146 12.23 -13.23 -3.11
C MET A 146 13.13 -12.01 -3.20
N ASP A 147 13.90 -11.91 -4.27
CA ASP A 147 14.63 -10.69 -4.62
C ASP A 147 13.69 -9.60 -5.17
N ALA A 148 14.20 -8.39 -5.37
CA ALA A 148 13.40 -7.26 -5.82
C ALA A 148 12.77 -7.46 -7.20
N SER A 149 13.45 -8.17 -8.11
CA SER A 149 12.96 -8.49 -9.46
C SER A 149 11.82 -9.51 -9.42
N GLN A 150 12.03 -10.59 -8.69
CA GLN A 150 11.02 -11.64 -8.48
C GLN A 150 9.80 -11.08 -7.77
N LEU A 151 10.02 -10.26 -6.74
CA LEU A 151 8.95 -9.63 -5.99
C LEU A 151 8.10 -8.69 -6.86
N PHE A 152 8.75 -7.93 -7.76
CA PHE A 152 8.06 -7.11 -8.75
C PHE A 152 7.19 -7.96 -9.68
N GLU A 153 7.73 -9.05 -10.22
CA GLU A 153 7.00 -9.96 -11.14
C GLU A 153 5.80 -10.59 -10.44
N VAL A 154 6.00 -11.16 -9.27
CA VAL A 154 4.92 -11.79 -8.50
C VAL A 154 3.84 -10.79 -8.11
N CYS A 155 4.22 -9.60 -7.62
CA CYS A 155 3.28 -8.55 -7.28
C CYS A 155 2.48 -8.10 -8.51
N SER A 156 3.15 -7.92 -9.66
CA SER A 156 2.53 -7.50 -10.92
C SER A 156 1.55 -8.54 -11.46
N GLN A 157 1.96 -9.81 -11.51
CA GLN A 157 1.12 -10.90 -12.04
C GLN A 157 -0.09 -11.17 -11.13
N SER A 158 0.12 -11.16 -9.81
CA SER A 158 -0.98 -11.30 -8.86
C SER A 158 -2.01 -10.18 -9.00
N LEU A 159 -1.53 -8.93 -9.10
CA LEU A 159 -2.37 -7.75 -9.26
C LEU A 159 -3.16 -7.82 -10.58
N LEU A 160 -2.50 -8.07 -11.71
CA LEU A 160 -3.16 -8.16 -13.02
C LEU A 160 -4.21 -9.27 -13.07
N SER A 161 -3.90 -10.45 -12.51
CA SER A 161 -4.85 -11.57 -12.48
C SER A 161 -6.10 -11.24 -11.68
N ALA A 162 -5.97 -10.53 -10.57
CA ALA A 162 -7.08 -10.14 -9.74
C ALA A 162 -7.93 -9.01 -10.34
N ILE A 163 -7.30 -7.93 -10.84
CA ILE A 163 -8.04 -6.80 -11.43
C ILE A 163 -8.78 -7.18 -12.71
N ASN A 164 -8.30 -8.18 -13.46
CA ASN A 164 -9.00 -8.69 -14.64
C ASN A 164 -10.33 -9.39 -14.33
N ARG A 165 -10.57 -9.72 -13.07
CA ARG A 165 -11.82 -10.37 -12.58
C ARG A 165 -12.63 -9.47 -11.66
N ASP A 166 -12.25 -8.20 -11.53
CA ASP A 166 -12.96 -7.22 -10.72
C ASP A 166 -13.41 -6.04 -11.60
N CYS A 167 -14.73 -5.82 -11.68
CA CYS A 167 -15.31 -4.74 -12.48
C CYS A 167 -15.06 -3.34 -11.89
N PHE A 168 -14.68 -3.25 -10.61
CA PHE A 168 -14.40 -1.99 -9.93
C PHE A 168 -12.93 -1.57 -9.97
N SER A 169 -12.06 -2.47 -10.42
CA SER A 169 -10.62 -2.23 -10.51
C SER A 169 -10.13 -2.28 -11.96
N GLY A 170 -8.99 -1.66 -12.25
CA GLY A 170 -8.37 -1.72 -13.58
C GLY A 170 -7.93 -0.35 -14.10
N TRP A 171 -8.01 -0.18 -15.42
CA TRP A 171 -7.65 1.06 -16.12
C TRP A 171 -6.22 1.53 -15.89
N GLY A 172 -5.30 0.60 -15.77
CA GLY A 172 -3.91 0.83 -15.44
C GLY A 172 -3.54 0.24 -14.09
N ALA A 173 -2.28 -0.10 -13.93
CA ALA A 173 -1.71 -0.54 -12.67
C ALA A 173 -0.32 0.06 -12.48
N VAL A 174 0.05 0.25 -11.22
CA VAL A 174 1.37 0.73 -10.83
C VAL A 174 1.90 -0.11 -9.69
N VAL A 175 3.19 -0.46 -9.76
CA VAL A 175 3.88 -1.19 -8.70
C VAL A 175 5.12 -0.40 -8.30
N PHE A 176 5.24 -0.18 -7.01
CA PHE A 176 6.42 0.37 -6.37
C PHE A 176 7.20 -0.75 -5.71
N VAL A 177 8.49 -0.77 -5.95
CA VAL A 177 9.44 -1.66 -5.27
C VAL A 177 10.38 -0.81 -4.46
N LEU A 178 10.41 -1.08 -3.17
CA LEU A 178 11.26 -0.43 -2.19
C LEU A 178 12.45 -1.34 -1.88
N THR A 179 13.64 -0.84 -2.12
CA THR A 179 14.93 -1.48 -1.80
C THR A 179 15.78 -0.54 -0.96
N PRO A 180 16.85 -0.99 -0.32
CA PRO A 180 17.73 -0.11 0.44
C PRO A 180 18.18 1.10 -0.37
N GLY A 181 17.76 2.30 0.05
CA GLY A 181 18.12 3.57 -0.58
C GLY A 181 17.44 3.90 -1.92
N LYS A 182 16.53 3.05 -2.42
CA LYS A 182 15.88 3.27 -3.73
C LYS A 182 14.41 2.88 -3.73
N ILE A 183 13.58 3.72 -4.35
CA ILE A 183 12.18 3.41 -4.69
C ILE A 183 12.06 3.37 -6.20
N GLU A 184 11.69 2.23 -6.76
CA GLU A 184 11.37 2.08 -8.17
C GLU A 184 9.86 2.06 -8.37
N CYS A 185 9.37 2.86 -9.33
CA CYS A 185 7.97 2.88 -9.73
C CYS A 185 7.87 2.39 -11.17
N LYS A 186 7.08 1.35 -11.39
CA LYS A 186 6.83 0.80 -12.74
C LYS A 186 5.33 0.77 -13.02
N ARG A 187 4.95 1.36 -14.16
CA ARG A 187 3.57 1.28 -14.68
C ARG A 187 3.41 0.03 -15.51
N ILE A 188 2.29 -0.65 -15.32
CA ILE A 188 1.98 -1.91 -15.97
C ILE A 188 0.78 -1.68 -16.89
N LYS A 189 0.91 -2.15 -18.13
CA LYS A 189 -0.23 -2.20 -19.06
C LYS A 189 -1.22 -3.25 -18.59
N CYS A 190 -2.49 -2.87 -18.53
CA CYS A 190 -3.59 -3.77 -18.28
C CYS A 190 -4.75 -3.46 -19.23
N ARG A 191 -5.79 -4.27 -19.18
CA ARG A 191 -7.01 -4.07 -19.97
C ARG A 191 -7.61 -2.70 -19.65
N GLN A 192 -8.25 -2.10 -20.68
CA GLN A 192 -8.86 -0.77 -20.61
C GLN A 192 -10.39 -0.86 -20.78
N ASP A 193 -10.96 -1.97 -20.33
CA ASP A 193 -12.40 -2.28 -20.42
C ASP A 193 -13.04 -2.61 -19.06
#